data_4ca66db846e956ee5c2222d0fe5982f9
#
_entry.id   4ca66db846e956ee5c2222d0fe5982f9
#
_cell.length_a   1.000
_cell.length_b   1.000
_cell.length_c   1.000
_cell.angle_alpha   90.00
_cell.angle_beta   90.00
_cell.angle_gamma   90.00
#
_symmetry.space_group_name_H-M   'P 1'
#
loop_
_entity.id
_entity.type
_entity.pdbx_description
1 polymer ?
#
loop_
_entity_poly.entity_id
_entity_poly.type
_entity_poly.pdbx_seq_one_letter_code
_entity_poly.pdbx_strand_id
1 'polypeptide(L)'
;MDAYNAALKAGKLKEMVPPCTYKNPHPVAKAPFYAIPFQGGMTATFGGPLIDRFARIQNLDGDSIPGLYAVGNAAGGIFFHNYAGGAQLGAATVFGRIAGAHAAQRAKA
;
A
#
# COMPACT_ATOMS: atom_id res chain seq x y z
N MET A 1 -25.47 13.04 8.34
CA MET A 1 -25.34 13.62 7.00
C MET A 1 -25.65 15.11 6.95
N ASP A 2 -26.69 15.56 7.63
CA ASP A 2 -27.11 16.99 7.59
C ASP A 2 -26.05 17.93 8.12
N ALA A 3 -25.41 17.63 9.25
CA ALA A 3 -24.33 18.42 9.81
C ALA A 3 -23.13 18.54 8.84
N TYR A 4 -22.78 17.44 8.15
CA TYR A 4 -21.73 17.45 7.13
C TYR A 4 -22.11 18.33 5.94
N ASN A 5 -23.32 18.17 5.41
CA ASN A 5 -23.78 18.96 4.28
C ASN A 5 -23.91 20.47 4.62
N ALA A 6 -24.34 20.78 5.84
CA ALA A 6 -24.37 22.17 6.33
C ALA A 6 -22.97 22.76 6.46
N ALA A 7 -22.02 22.02 7.03
CA ALA A 7 -20.63 22.44 7.16
C ALA A 7 -19.96 22.59 5.79
N LEU A 8 -20.24 21.70 4.84
CA LEU A 8 -19.77 21.78 3.45
C LEU A 8 -20.25 23.08 2.79
N LYS A 9 -21.55 23.37 2.89
CA LYS A 9 -22.16 24.58 2.33
C LYS A 9 -21.62 25.87 2.96
N ALA A 10 -21.26 25.81 4.24
CA ALA A 10 -20.68 26.92 5.00
C ALA A 10 -19.15 27.06 4.84
N GLY A 11 -18.47 26.13 4.15
CA GLY A 11 -17.01 26.10 4.06
C GLY A 11 -16.29 25.72 5.36
N LYS A 12 -16.99 25.12 6.32
CA LYS A 12 -16.53 24.82 7.70
C LYS A 12 -16.18 23.36 7.95
N LEU A 13 -15.85 22.59 6.93
CA LEU A 13 -15.54 21.18 7.06
C LEU A 13 -14.35 20.88 7.99
N LYS A 14 -13.38 21.78 8.03
CA LYS A 14 -12.19 21.64 8.91
C LYS A 14 -12.51 21.88 10.39
N GLU A 15 -13.63 22.56 10.69
CA GLU A 15 -14.10 22.84 12.06
C GLU A 15 -14.95 21.69 12.64
N MET A 16 -15.26 20.68 11.83
CA MET A 16 -16.01 19.50 12.28
C MET A 16 -15.18 18.62 13.21
N VAL A 17 -15.84 17.79 14.00
CA VAL A 17 -15.20 16.75 14.85
C VAL A 17 -15.78 15.38 14.46
N PRO A 18 -14.98 14.51 13.83
CA PRO A 18 -13.61 14.73 13.32
C PRO A 18 -13.57 15.71 12.14
N PRO A 19 -12.45 16.42 11.92
CA PRO A 19 -12.34 17.36 10.82
C PRO A 19 -12.30 16.63 9.47
N CYS A 20 -13.01 17.16 8.48
CA CYS A 20 -12.91 16.66 7.11
C CYS A 20 -11.82 17.42 6.35
N THR A 21 -10.77 16.71 5.96
CA THR A 21 -9.60 17.25 5.23
C THR A 21 -9.57 16.87 3.76
N TYR A 22 -10.64 16.26 3.25
CA TYR A 22 -10.72 15.85 1.85
C TYR A 22 -10.67 17.06 0.91
N LYS A 23 -9.87 16.95 -0.16
CA LYS A 23 -9.60 18.09 -1.07
C LYS A 23 -10.80 18.48 -1.94
N ASN A 24 -11.60 17.49 -2.31
CA ASN A 24 -12.75 17.68 -3.19
C ASN A 24 -14.02 17.12 -2.54
N PRO A 25 -14.53 17.76 -1.49
CA PRO A 25 -15.70 17.28 -0.77
C PRO A 25 -16.97 17.47 -1.62
N HIS A 26 -17.84 16.48 -1.60
CA HIS A 26 -19.13 16.47 -2.28
C HIS A 26 -20.27 16.30 -1.28
N PRO A 27 -21.46 16.89 -1.56
CA PRO A 27 -22.61 16.68 -0.68
C PRO A 27 -23.09 15.23 -0.71
N VAL A 28 -23.52 14.73 0.44
CA VAL A 28 -24.14 13.42 0.59
C VAL A 28 -25.65 13.66 0.64
N ALA A 29 -26.28 13.82 -0.52
CA ALA A 29 -27.65 14.33 -0.62
C ALA A 29 -28.63 13.41 -1.35
N LYS A 30 -28.16 12.43 -2.11
CA LYS A 30 -29.03 11.58 -2.95
C LYS A 30 -29.01 10.13 -2.47
N ALA A 31 -30.17 9.61 -2.10
CA ALA A 31 -30.36 8.20 -1.77
C ALA A 31 -30.18 7.29 -3.03
N PRO A 32 -29.86 5.98 -2.83
CA PRO A 32 -29.69 5.30 -1.54
C PRO A 32 -28.37 5.61 -0.84
N PHE A 33 -28.36 5.58 0.51
CA PHE A 33 -27.16 5.75 1.32
C PHE A 33 -26.70 4.41 1.89
N TYR A 34 -25.39 4.20 1.92
CA TYR A 34 -24.77 3.00 2.44
C TYR A 34 -23.85 3.37 3.61
N ALA A 35 -23.96 2.65 4.73
CA ALA A 35 -23.06 2.75 5.85
C ALA A 35 -22.19 1.49 5.89
N ILE A 36 -20.88 1.68 5.85
CA ILE A 36 -19.90 0.59 5.90
C ILE A 36 -19.07 0.78 7.16
N PRO A 37 -18.99 -0.23 8.07
CA PRO A 37 -18.11 -0.17 9.20
C PRO A 37 -16.66 -0.09 8.71
N PHE A 38 -15.90 0.86 9.25
CA PHE A 38 -14.51 1.09 8.86
C PHE A 38 -13.63 1.26 10.09
N GLN A 39 -12.51 0.58 10.10
CA GLN A 39 -11.50 0.73 11.15
C GLN A 39 -10.11 0.91 10.52
N GLY A 40 -9.22 1.55 11.25
CA GLY A 40 -7.84 1.72 10.84
C GLY A 40 -7.13 0.36 10.73
N GLY A 41 -6.24 0.26 9.73
CA GLY A 41 -5.40 -0.90 9.52
C GLY A 41 -4.14 -0.53 8.77
N MET A 42 -3.13 -1.38 8.84
CA MET A 42 -1.89 -1.22 8.08
C MET A 42 -2.02 -1.95 6.75
N THR A 43 -2.02 -1.19 5.67
CA THR A 43 -2.21 -1.74 4.31
C THR A 43 -0.91 -2.21 3.68
N ALA A 44 0.19 -1.49 3.94
CA ALA A 44 1.49 -1.75 3.35
C ALA A 44 2.60 -1.33 4.30
N THR A 45 3.75 -1.95 4.16
CA THR A 45 5.00 -1.56 4.80
C THR A 45 5.99 -1.06 3.74
N PHE A 46 6.82 -0.08 4.09
CA PHE A 46 7.88 0.42 3.22
C PHE A 46 9.25 -0.10 3.64
N GLY A 47 9.36 -0.58 4.88
CA GLY A 47 10.56 -1.23 5.40
C GLY A 47 10.59 -2.72 5.08
N GLY A 48 11.79 -3.30 5.14
CA GLY A 48 12.03 -4.71 4.90
C GLY A 48 13.43 -4.93 4.33
N PRO A 49 13.86 -6.18 4.14
CA PRO A 49 15.15 -6.47 3.51
C PRO A 49 15.18 -5.94 2.08
N LEU A 50 16.31 -5.37 1.69
CA LEU A 50 16.57 -4.98 0.31
C LEU A 50 16.59 -6.23 -0.58
N ILE A 51 16.07 -6.10 -1.79
CA ILE A 51 16.05 -7.17 -2.78
C ILE A 51 16.75 -6.74 -4.06
N ASP A 52 17.33 -7.70 -4.75
CA ASP A 52 17.85 -7.52 -6.10
C ASP A 52 16.76 -7.73 -7.17
N ARG A 53 17.15 -7.65 -8.45
CA ARG A 53 16.23 -7.86 -9.60
C ARG A 53 15.61 -9.26 -9.69
N PHE A 54 16.12 -10.23 -8.94
CA PHE A 54 15.58 -11.58 -8.84
C PHE A 54 14.80 -11.81 -7.55
N ALA A 55 14.49 -10.73 -6.80
CA ALA A 55 13.85 -10.74 -5.50
C ALA A 55 14.63 -11.48 -4.40
N ARG A 56 15.94 -11.69 -4.58
CA ARG A 56 16.83 -12.26 -3.55
C ARG A 56 17.14 -11.20 -2.51
N ILE A 57 17.10 -11.56 -1.25
CA ILE A 57 17.48 -10.67 -0.15
C ILE A 57 19.00 -10.41 -0.23
N GLN A 58 19.36 -9.15 -0.03
CA GLN A 58 20.75 -8.71 0.04
C GLN A 58 21.20 -8.56 1.50
N ASN A 59 22.46 -8.88 1.77
CA ASN A 59 23.14 -8.57 3.03
C ASN A 59 23.57 -7.09 3.08
N LEU A 60 24.23 -6.67 4.15
CA LEU A 60 24.70 -5.28 4.31
C LEU A 60 25.80 -4.88 3.32
N ASP A 61 26.50 -5.84 2.74
CA ASP A 61 27.55 -5.62 1.74
C ASP A 61 26.98 -5.55 0.32
N GLY A 62 25.67 -5.78 0.16
CA GLY A 62 24.97 -5.77 -1.12
C GLY A 62 24.97 -7.13 -1.85
N ASP A 63 25.54 -8.17 -1.24
CA ASP A 63 25.53 -9.50 -1.79
C ASP A 63 24.22 -10.23 -1.55
N SER A 64 23.77 -10.99 -2.54
CA SER A 64 22.54 -11.77 -2.41
C SER A 64 22.73 -12.98 -1.51
N ILE A 65 21.83 -13.14 -0.52
CA ILE A 65 21.81 -14.31 0.35
C ILE A 65 21.22 -15.50 -0.43
N PRO A 66 21.99 -16.58 -0.62
CA PRO A 66 21.55 -17.71 -1.42
C PRO A 66 20.31 -18.41 -0.85
N GLY A 67 19.26 -18.58 -1.68
CA GLY A 67 18.04 -19.28 -1.30
C GLY A 67 17.04 -18.46 -0.49
N LEU A 68 17.33 -17.19 -0.22
CA LEU A 68 16.45 -16.31 0.54
C LEU A 68 15.83 -15.23 -0.37
N TYR A 69 14.50 -15.12 -0.36
CA TYR A 69 13.73 -14.20 -1.19
C TYR A 69 12.74 -13.42 -0.35
N ALA A 70 12.44 -12.20 -0.77
CA ALA A 70 11.34 -11.41 -0.21
C ALA A 70 10.52 -10.76 -1.32
N VAL A 71 9.19 -10.76 -1.15
CA VAL A 71 8.25 -10.20 -2.13
C VAL A 71 7.08 -9.51 -1.43
N GLY A 72 6.33 -8.69 -2.17
CA GLY A 72 5.17 -7.98 -1.65
C GLY A 72 5.55 -7.05 -0.49
N ASN A 73 4.71 -7.01 0.54
CA ASN A 73 4.93 -6.15 1.70
C ASN A 73 6.18 -6.52 2.54
N ALA A 74 6.73 -7.71 2.36
CA ALA A 74 7.96 -8.11 3.05
C ALA A 74 9.23 -7.52 2.41
N ALA A 75 9.19 -7.15 1.13
CA ALA A 75 10.33 -6.59 0.42
C ALA A 75 10.46 -5.09 0.67
N GLY A 76 11.64 -4.65 1.09
CA GLY A 76 12.01 -3.23 1.23
C GLY A 76 12.66 -2.66 -0.02
N GLY A 77 12.82 -1.32 -0.04
CA GLY A 77 13.55 -0.61 -1.09
C GLY A 77 12.79 -0.35 -2.39
N ILE A 78 11.52 -0.79 -2.51
CA ILE A 78 10.68 -0.57 -3.70
C ILE A 78 9.93 0.76 -3.59
N PHE A 79 9.38 1.06 -2.43
CA PHE A 79 8.65 2.29 -2.15
C PHE A 79 9.26 3.02 -0.96
N PHE A 80 9.14 4.35 -0.92
CA PHE A 80 9.81 5.19 0.08
C PHE A 80 8.84 5.97 0.97
N HIS A 81 8.09 6.91 0.41
CA HIS A 81 7.14 7.74 1.17
C HIS A 81 5.70 7.38 0.88
N ASN A 82 5.44 6.91 -0.31
CA ASN A 82 4.10 6.60 -0.79
C ASN A 82 4.18 5.71 -2.02
N TYR A 83 3.06 5.15 -2.43
CA TYR A 83 2.93 4.36 -3.64
C TYR A 83 1.61 4.65 -4.34
N ALA A 84 1.57 4.49 -5.66
CA ALA A 84 0.35 4.61 -6.45
C ALA A 84 -0.62 3.46 -6.15
N GLY A 85 -1.92 3.71 -6.23
CA GLY A 85 -2.93 2.67 -6.03
C GLY A 85 -2.67 1.47 -6.94
N GLY A 86 -2.66 0.27 -6.36
CA GLY A 86 -2.36 -0.98 -7.07
C GLY A 86 -0.87 -1.30 -7.25
N ALA A 87 0.05 -0.36 -7.04
CA ALA A 87 1.48 -0.59 -7.25
C ALA A 87 2.06 -1.65 -6.32
N GLN A 88 1.60 -1.72 -5.08
CA GLN A 88 2.03 -2.75 -4.13
C GLN A 88 1.60 -4.16 -4.58
N LEU A 89 0.37 -4.30 -5.08
CA LEU A 89 -0.10 -5.56 -5.64
C LEU A 89 0.66 -5.92 -6.93
N GLY A 90 0.93 -4.93 -7.77
CA GLY A 90 1.77 -5.09 -8.97
C GLY A 90 3.17 -5.59 -8.62
N ALA A 91 3.84 -4.95 -7.66
CA ALA A 91 5.16 -5.37 -7.18
C ALA A 91 5.13 -6.80 -6.61
N ALA A 92 4.13 -7.14 -5.79
CA ALA A 92 3.98 -8.49 -5.24
C ALA A 92 3.83 -9.55 -6.35
N THR A 93 3.04 -9.26 -7.38
CA THR A 93 2.80 -10.19 -8.51
C THR A 93 4.06 -10.38 -9.36
N VAL A 94 4.72 -9.27 -9.73
CA VAL A 94 5.92 -9.31 -10.58
C VAL A 94 7.08 -10.00 -9.86
N PHE A 95 7.44 -9.52 -8.67
CA PHE A 95 8.55 -10.09 -7.92
C PHE A 95 8.25 -11.50 -7.40
N GLY A 96 6.97 -11.83 -7.09
CA GLY A 96 6.56 -13.19 -6.74
C GLY A 96 6.81 -14.18 -7.87
N ARG A 97 6.48 -13.81 -9.11
CA ARG A 97 6.75 -14.62 -10.30
C ARG A 97 8.25 -14.78 -10.55
N ILE A 98 9.02 -13.70 -10.44
CA ILE A 98 10.48 -13.72 -10.64
C ILE A 98 11.15 -14.61 -9.58
N ALA A 99 10.81 -14.40 -8.30
CA ALA A 99 11.34 -15.18 -7.18
C ALA A 99 11.05 -16.67 -7.33
N GLY A 100 9.79 -17.02 -7.66
CA GLY A 100 9.38 -18.40 -7.85
C GLY A 100 10.13 -19.09 -9.00
N ALA A 101 10.26 -18.41 -10.13
CA ALA A 101 11.02 -18.95 -11.28
C ALA A 101 12.50 -19.16 -10.93
N HIS A 102 13.13 -18.16 -10.28
CA HIS A 102 14.54 -18.23 -9.89
C HIS A 102 14.78 -19.33 -8.82
N ALA A 103 13.91 -19.43 -7.82
CA ALA A 103 14.00 -20.47 -6.79
C ALA A 103 13.87 -21.87 -7.36
N ALA A 104 12.92 -22.07 -8.30
CA ALA A 104 12.74 -23.37 -8.98
C ALA A 104 13.94 -23.76 -9.83
N GLN A 105 14.59 -22.82 -10.51
CA GLN A 105 15.83 -23.09 -11.27
C GLN A 105 16.97 -23.48 -10.33
N ARG A 106 17.12 -22.75 -9.22
CA ARG A 106 18.15 -23.05 -8.21
C ARG A 106 17.98 -24.42 -7.58
N ALA A 107 16.74 -24.87 -7.33
CA ALA A 107 16.47 -26.19 -6.74
C ALA A 107 16.83 -27.37 -7.65
N LYS A 108 17.07 -27.11 -8.95
CA LYS A 108 17.46 -28.13 -9.94
C LYS A 108 18.96 -28.18 -10.18
N ALA A 109 19.69 -27.19 -9.67
CA ALA A 109 21.16 -27.11 -9.78
C ALA A 109 21.87 -27.75 -8.59
#